data_53084f32032ae2e7c7459182a8df32d2
#
_entry.id   53084f32032ae2e7c7459182a8df32d2
#
_cell.length_a   1.000
_cell.length_b   1.000
_cell.length_c   1.000
_cell.angle_alpha   90.00
_cell.angle_beta   90.00
_cell.angle_gamma   90.00
#
_symmetry.space_group_name_H-M   'P 1'
#
loop_
_entity.id
_entity.type
_entity.pdbx_description
1 polymer ?
#
loop_
_entity_poly.entity_id
_entity_poly.type
_entity_poly.pdbx_seq_one_letter_code
_entity_poly.pdbx_strand_id
1 'polypeptide(L)'
;MKKIYHLSTCSTCIRIIKEINPAKDVVLQDIKTESITEEQIDEMARMAGGYEPLFSRRAMKYRSMGLKDKNLNEQDYKQLILDEYTFLSRPVIIVNDQIFVGNSKKVVDAAKEALK
;
A
#
# COMPACT_ATOMS: atom_id res chain seq x y z
N MET A 1 16.18 -0.78 -5.06
CA MET A 1 15.60 -0.75 -3.71
C MET A 1 14.45 -1.73 -3.62
N LYS A 2 14.39 -2.48 -2.52
CA LYS A 2 13.30 -3.43 -2.27
C LYS A 2 12.65 -3.07 -0.96
N LYS A 3 11.35 -2.82 -0.96
CA LYS A 3 10.65 -2.34 0.21
C LYS A 3 9.21 -2.84 0.27
N ILE A 4 8.74 -3.16 1.46
CA ILE A 4 7.35 -3.55 1.71
C ILE A 4 6.74 -2.61 2.74
N TYR A 5 5.68 -1.91 2.33
CA TYR A 5 4.87 -1.11 3.25
C TYR A 5 3.72 -2.01 3.72
N HIS A 6 3.63 -2.24 5.02
CA HIS A 6 2.65 -3.16 5.56
C HIS A 6 2.00 -2.59 6.82
N LEU A 7 0.99 -3.27 7.31
CA LEU A 7 0.33 -2.92 8.57
C LEU A 7 0.47 -4.11 9.51
N SER A 8 1.20 -3.94 10.61
CA SER A 8 1.51 -5.02 11.55
C SER A 8 0.29 -5.65 12.20
N THR A 9 -0.83 -4.92 12.26
CA THR A 9 -2.09 -5.43 12.84
C THR A 9 -3.02 -6.04 11.80
N CYS A 10 -2.62 -6.05 10.52
CA CYS A 10 -3.44 -6.60 9.44
C CYS A 10 -3.07 -8.06 9.22
N SER A 11 -4.01 -8.98 9.48
CA SER A 11 -3.76 -10.41 9.33
C SER A 11 -3.38 -10.80 7.91
N THR A 12 -3.97 -10.12 6.91
CA THR A 12 -3.65 -10.34 5.50
C THR A 12 -2.19 -9.99 5.20
N CYS A 13 -1.72 -8.84 5.71
CA CYS A 13 -0.31 -8.43 5.53
C CYS A 13 0.63 -9.42 6.20
N ILE A 14 0.30 -9.86 7.41
CA ILE A 14 1.11 -10.83 8.15
C ILE A 14 1.24 -12.12 7.34
N ARG A 15 0.13 -12.61 6.82
CA ARG A 15 0.11 -13.83 6.00
C ARG A 15 0.95 -13.69 4.73
N ILE A 16 0.82 -12.55 4.05
CA ILE A 16 1.54 -12.30 2.79
C ILE A 16 3.04 -12.20 3.03
N ILE A 17 3.46 -11.49 4.06
CA ILE A 17 4.89 -11.36 4.38
C ILE A 17 5.48 -12.73 4.72
N LYS A 18 4.73 -13.54 5.46
CA LYS A 18 5.15 -14.88 5.81
C LYS A 18 5.29 -15.76 4.56
N GLU A 19 4.36 -15.65 3.63
CA GLU A 19 4.39 -16.40 2.37
C GLU A 19 5.56 -15.97 1.49
N ILE A 20 5.80 -14.66 1.38
CA ILE A 20 6.90 -14.12 0.57
C ILE A 20 8.25 -14.46 1.21
N ASN A 21 8.31 -14.44 2.54
CA ASN A 21 9.54 -14.68 3.30
C ASN A 21 10.69 -13.82 2.75
N PRO A 22 10.58 -12.49 2.86
CA PRO A 22 11.54 -11.59 2.20
C PRO A 22 12.95 -11.73 2.74
N ALA A 23 13.93 -11.55 1.87
CA ALA A 23 15.34 -11.58 2.24
C ALA A 23 15.68 -10.37 3.11
N LYS A 24 16.85 -10.41 3.76
CA LYS A 24 17.28 -9.38 4.72
C LYS A 24 17.45 -7.99 4.09
N ASP A 25 17.69 -7.93 2.79
CA ASP A 25 17.88 -6.67 2.08
C ASP A 25 16.55 -5.96 1.77
N VAL A 26 15.41 -6.61 2.04
CA VAL A 26 14.10 -6.00 1.84
C VAL A 26 13.74 -5.19 3.08
N VAL A 27 13.48 -3.90 2.91
CA VAL A 27 13.11 -3.01 4.02
C VAL A 27 11.61 -3.14 4.28
N LEU A 28 11.26 -3.35 5.55
CA LEU A 28 9.85 -3.41 5.97
C LEU A 28 9.49 -2.14 6.71
N GLN A 29 8.42 -1.47 6.28
CA GLN A 29 7.89 -0.30 7.01
C GLN A 29 6.48 -0.59 7.48
N ASP A 30 6.29 -0.60 8.80
CA ASP A 30 4.97 -0.72 9.41
C ASP A 30 4.33 0.66 9.43
N ILE A 31 3.31 0.87 8.60
CA ILE A 31 2.71 2.19 8.43
C ILE A 31 1.93 2.66 9.66
N LYS A 32 1.69 1.78 10.62
CA LYS A 32 1.04 2.15 11.87
C LYS A 32 2.01 2.86 12.82
N THR A 33 3.24 2.35 12.92
CA THR A 33 4.25 2.90 13.81
C THR A 33 5.15 3.90 13.13
N GLU A 34 5.31 3.78 11.81
CA GLU A 34 6.10 4.70 11.00
C GLU A 34 5.25 5.19 9.85
N SER A 35 4.63 6.36 10.03
CA SER A 35 3.70 6.94 9.07
C SER A 35 4.34 7.15 7.71
N ILE A 36 3.53 6.93 6.65
CA ILE A 36 3.96 7.22 5.29
C ILE A 36 4.21 8.71 5.16
N THR A 37 5.36 9.08 4.61
CA THR A 37 5.67 10.48 4.32
C THR A 37 5.06 10.90 3.00
N GLU A 38 4.95 12.22 2.80
CA GLU A 38 4.48 12.76 1.53
C GLU A 38 5.38 12.32 0.37
N GLU A 39 6.70 12.31 0.60
CA GLU A 39 7.65 11.85 -0.42
C GLU A 39 7.43 10.39 -0.79
N GLN A 40 7.14 9.55 0.18
CA GLN A 40 6.90 8.13 -0.05
C GLN A 40 5.63 7.91 -0.86
N ILE A 41 4.53 8.60 -0.51
CA ILE A 41 3.27 8.41 -1.25
C ILE A 41 3.38 8.97 -2.67
N ASP A 42 4.14 10.06 -2.85
CA ASP A 42 4.36 10.63 -4.18
C ASP A 42 5.16 9.65 -5.05
N GLU A 43 6.16 8.99 -4.49
CA GLU A 43 6.91 7.96 -5.21
C GLU A 43 6.01 6.79 -5.60
N MET A 44 5.19 6.32 -4.68
CA MET A 44 4.24 5.24 -4.97
C MET A 44 3.30 5.62 -6.11
N ALA A 45 2.75 6.83 -6.07
CA ALA A 45 1.81 7.31 -7.08
C ALA A 45 2.48 7.43 -8.45
N ARG A 46 3.72 7.91 -8.48
CA ARG A 46 4.49 8.00 -9.73
C ARG A 46 4.66 6.62 -10.36
N MET A 47 4.95 5.62 -9.55
CA MET A 47 5.15 4.25 -10.03
C MET A 47 3.84 3.56 -10.40
N ALA A 48 2.76 3.83 -9.65
CA ALA A 48 1.47 3.17 -9.83
C ALA A 48 0.57 3.85 -10.87
N GLY A 49 0.93 5.04 -11.32
CA GLY A 49 0.13 5.79 -12.28
C GLY A 49 -0.90 6.72 -11.64
N GLY A 50 -0.79 7.00 -10.34
CA GLY A 50 -1.69 7.91 -9.64
C GLY A 50 -1.93 7.49 -8.20
N TYR A 51 -2.68 8.31 -7.49
CA TYR A 51 -3.04 8.04 -6.08
C TYR A 51 -4.24 7.11 -5.97
N GLU A 52 -5.16 7.16 -6.94
CA GLU A 52 -6.34 6.30 -6.92
C GLU A 52 -5.98 4.81 -6.86
N PRO A 53 -5.00 4.31 -7.64
CA PRO A 53 -4.60 2.90 -7.54
C PRO A 53 -4.11 2.48 -6.16
N LEU A 54 -3.67 3.44 -5.33
CA LEU A 54 -3.18 3.18 -3.97
C LEU A 54 -4.31 3.19 -2.95
N PHE A 55 -5.47 3.72 -3.31
CA PHE A 55 -6.56 3.98 -2.37
C PHE A 55 -7.45 2.75 -2.17
N SER A 56 -7.71 2.40 -0.90
CA SER A 56 -8.57 1.27 -0.55
C SER A 56 -9.98 1.74 -0.21
N ARG A 57 -10.96 1.31 -1.00
CA ARG A 57 -12.37 1.57 -0.71
C ARG A 57 -12.95 0.58 0.30
N ARG A 58 -12.15 -0.39 0.74
CA ARG A 58 -12.54 -1.38 1.75
C ARG A 58 -12.37 -0.88 3.18
N ALA A 59 -11.65 0.24 3.36
CA ALA A 59 -11.45 0.81 4.68
C ALA A 59 -12.80 1.18 5.31
N MET A 60 -12.95 0.91 6.59
CA MET A 60 -14.18 1.20 7.31
C MET A 60 -14.54 2.68 7.23
N LYS A 61 -13.55 3.56 7.29
CA LYS A 61 -13.76 5.01 7.21
C LYS A 61 -14.27 5.47 5.85
N TYR A 62 -14.02 4.71 4.79
CA TYR A 62 -14.59 5.02 3.48
C TYR A 62 -16.13 5.10 3.57
N ARG A 63 -16.72 4.11 4.24
CA ARG A 63 -18.17 4.07 4.43
C ARG A 63 -18.62 5.09 5.46
N SER A 64 -17.96 5.15 6.62
CA SER A 64 -18.40 6.03 7.72
C SER A 64 -18.28 7.51 7.37
N MET A 65 -17.35 7.88 6.48
CA MET A 65 -17.19 9.27 6.02
C MET A 65 -18.05 9.60 4.81
N GLY A 66 -18.82 8.64 4.30
CA GLY A 66 -19.69 8.86 3.14
C GLY A 66 -18.93 9.14 1.84
N LEU A 67 -17.72 8.65 1.70
CA LEU A 67 -16.87 8.96 0.56
C LEU A 67 -17.38 8.37 -0.74
N LYS A 68 -18.20 7.32 -0.67
CA LYS A 68 -18.81 6.70 -1.85
C LYS A 68 -19.62 7.70 -2.68
N ASP A 69 -20.26 8.66 -2.01
CA ASP A 69 -21.13 9.64 -2.65
C ASP A 69 -20.38 10.92 -3.03
N LYS A 70 -19.08 10.95 -2.87
CA LYS A 70 -18.25 12.12 -3.19
C LYS A 70 -17.41 11.88 -4.44
N ASN A 71 -17.22 12.95 -5.22
CA ASN A 71 -16.34 12.91 -6.38
C ASN A 71 -14.92 13.23 -5.92
N LEU A 72 -14.14 12.18 -5.64
CA LEU A 72 -12.77 12.34 -5.17
C LEU A 72 -11.83 12.52 -6.35
N ASN A 73 -10.92 13.50 -6.24
CA ASN A 73 -9.86 13.70 -7.23
C ASN A 73 -8.53 13.17 -6.67
N GLU A 74 -7.46 13.26 -7.46
CA GLU A 74 -6.16 12.72 -7.06
C GLU A 74 -5.63 13.34 -5.77
N GLN A 75 -5.80 14.63 -5.58
CA GLN A 75 -5.36 15.29 -4.34
C GLN A 75 -6.17 14.82 -3.13
N ASP A 76 -7.45 14.54 -3.34
CA ASP A 76 -8.29 14.00 -2.27
C ASP A 76 -7.80 12.62 -1.83
N TYR A 77 -7.49 11.74 -2.78
CA TYR A 77 -6.96 10.41 -2.46
C TYR A 77 -5.64 10.52 -1.69
N LYS A 78 -4.73 11.37 -2.16
CA LYS A 78 -3.45 11.58 -1.49
C LYS A 78 -3.64 12.02 -0.04
N GLN A 79 -4.47 13.04 0.17
CA GLN A 79 -4.67 13.60 1.51
C GLN A 79 -5.33 12.58 2.45
N LEU A 80 -6.32 11.84 1.95
CA LEU A 80 -7.01 10.83 2.74
C LEU A 80 -6.05 9.74 3.19
N ILE A 81 -5.17 9.27 2.31
CA ILE A 81 -4.18 8.24 2.67
C ILE A 81 -3.20 8.78 3.72
N LEU A 82 -2.76 10.03 3.57
CA LEU A 82 -1.84 10.64 4.54
C LEU A 82 -2.49 10.82 5.91
N ASP A 83 -3.77 11.18 5.93
CA ASP A 83 -4.50 11.42 7.17
C ASP A 83 -4.91 10.14 7.88
N GLU A 84 -5.15 9.07 7.12
CA GLU A 84 -5.62 7.79 7.68
C GLU A 84 -4.96 6.63 6.95
N TYR A 85 -4.03 5.95 7.62
CA TYR A 85 -3.25 4.88 6.99
C TYR A 85 -4.09 3.71 6.47
N THR A 86 -5.29 3.49 7.01
CA THR A 86 -6.14 2.40 6.54
C THR A 86 -6.66 2.60 5.13
N PHE A 87 -6.57 3.82 4.58
CA PHE A 87 -6.93 4.08 3.20
C PHE A 87 -5.89 3.60 2.18
N LEU A 88 -4.69 3.24 2.63
CA LEU A 88 -3.70 2.66 1.72
C LEU A 88 -4.04 1.19 1.46
N SER A 89 -4.05 0.80 0.18
CA SER A 89 -4.17 -0.61 -0.20
C SER A 89 -2.89 -1.33 0.22
N ARG A 90 -3.01 -2.37 1.04
CA ARG A 90 -1.85 -3.03 1.64
C ARG A 90 -1.77 -4.49 1.26
N PRO A 91 -0.56 -5.03 1.19
CA PRO A 91 0.73 -4.35 1.26
C PRO A 91 1.06 -3.62 -0.03
N VAL A 92 1.99 -2.65 0.04
CA VAL A 92 2.59 -2.04 -1.14
C VAL A 92 4.03 -2.54 -1.20
N ILE A 93 4.39 -3.18 -2.29
CA ILE A 93 5.71 -3.79 -2.45
C ILE A 93 6.41 -3.11 -3.62
N ILE A 94 7.59 -2.56 -3.36
CA ILE A 94 8.43 -1.94 -4.38
C ILE A 94 9.67 -2.81 -4.59
N VAL A 95 9.92 -3.18 -5.84
CA VAL A 95 11.11 -3.93 -6.23
C VAL A 95 11.77 -3.16 -7.36
N ASN A 96 12.79 -2.39 -7.02
CA ASN A 96 13.52 -1.51 -7.94
C ASN A 96 12.57 -0.52 -8.63
N ASP A 97 12.26 -0.70 -9.91
CA ASP A 97 11.37 0.20 -10.65
C ASP A 97 9.94 -0.34 -10.82
N GLN A 98 9.61 -1.43 -10.10
CA GLN A 98 8.28 -2.03 -10.16
C GLN A 98 7.53 -1.84 -8.84
N ILE A 99 6.21 -1.64 -8.93
CA ILE A 99 5.36 -1.54 -7.74
C ILE A 99 4.22 -2.55 -7.83
N PHE A 100 3.92 -3.15 -6.69
CA PHE A 100 2.83 -4.12 -6.56
C PHE A 100 1.94 -3.67 -5.42
N VAL A 101 0.69 -3.38 -5.72
CA VAL A 101 -0.24 -2.76 -4.77
C VAL A 101 -1.39 -3.72 -4.46
N GLY A 102 -1.61 -3.96 -3.18
CA GLY A 102 -2.77 -4.73 -2.72
C GLY A 102 -2.46 -6.19 -2.44
N ASN A 103 -3.52 -6.93 -2.17
CA ASN A 103 -3.41 -8.29 -1.63
C ASN A 103 -4.02 -9.37 -2.51
N SER A 104 -4.32 -9.09 -3.77
CA SER A 104 -4.84 -10.12 -4.66
C SER A 104 -3.75 -11.18 -4.90
N LYS A 105 -4.19 -12.41 -5.13
CA LYS A 105 -3.25 -13.51 -5.39
C LYS A 105 -2.34 -13.20 -6.56
N LYS A 106 -2.88 -12.62 -7.63
CA LYS A 106 -2.11 -12.25 -8.82
C LYS A 106 -0.99 -11.26 -8.48
N VAL A 107 -1.31 -10.22 -7.70
CA VAL A 107 -0.34 -9.21 -7.31
C VAL A 107 0.73 -9.80 -6.40
N VAL A 108 0.31 -10.58 -5.41
CA VAL A 108 1.25 -11.22 -4.46
C VAL A 108 2.20 -12.18 -5.17
N ASP A 109 1.68 -13.00 -6.08
CA ASP A 109 2.51 -13.93 -6.84
C ASP A 109 3.53 -13.19 -7.72
N ALA A 110 3.10 -12.09 -8.36
CA ALA A 110 4.00 -11.27 -9.17
C ALA A 110 5.10 -10.63 -8.32
N ALA A 111 4.75 -10.11 -7.14
CA ALA A 111 5.72 -9.52 -6.23
C ALA A 111 6.73 -10.56 -5.73
N LYS A 112 6.26 -11.75 -5.39
CA LYS A 112 7.09 -12.88 -4.98
C LYS A 112 8.12 -13.21 -6.04
N GLU A 113 7.69 -13.28 -7.29
CA GLU A 113 8.56 -13.57 -8.42
C GLU A 113 9.61 -12.49 -8.60
N ALA A 114 9.20 -11.23 -8.48
CA ALA A 114 10.11 -10.08 -8.61
C ALA A 114 11.17 -10.04 -7.50
N LEU A 115 10.85 -10.58 -6.32
CA LEU A 115 11.75 -10.58 -5.17
C LEU A 115 12.74 -11.76 -5.15
N LYS A 116 12.60 -12.68 -6.07
CA LYS A 116 13.54 -13.83 -6.15
C LYS A 116 14.93 -13.41 -6.60
#